data_accab1dd4ec523018a5b7727c4f3bd0f
#
_entry.id   accab1dd4ec523018a5b7727c4f3bd0f
#
_cell.length_a   1.000
_cell.length_b   1.000
_cell.length_c   1.000
_cell.angle_alpha   90.00
_cell.angle_beta   90.00
_cell.angle_gamma   90.00
#
_symmetry.space_group_name_H-M   'P 1'
#
loop_
_entity.id
_entity.type
_entity.pdbx_description
1 polymer ?
#
loop_
_entity_poly.entity_id
_entity_poly.type
_entity_poly.pdbx_seq_one_letter_code
_entity_poly.pdbx_strand_id
1 'polypeptide(L)'
;HLASIYREFIRDKVLILKVNGEELTFKEPKILNAPYFKSTDEISLEWRKNISFTFGENFKVNGFAAIRAVGNTSEAGFSLFRRGRVIQGSADETYRPSYIFGNSNSYRFQRLFGEFHIDGIDVSHTKDGFRWGEFEQTFLQILRDKLDSDDLPLLRQAEGYRVRGNNSKLFSIIEKAVSSSVEEMRIGLPLSIPNILDSDLVDAPVETVVCKSQIMNKIFDISFRDQKWSVCIEISNEFSSSEWLALSDTGRIGDEIRRLHIRMSMSHPLMIQFAQKDGDVSEAVFRLGAALAIAEVLARDCGVSKAGTIRRNVNEILRNVFSKR
;
A
#
# COMPACT_ATOMS: atom_id res chain seq x y z
N HIS A 1 11.56 19.49 4.59
CA HIS A 1 10.45 20.29 5.13
C HIS A 1 10.32 21.66 4.43
N LEU A 2 11.33 22.56 4.47
CA LEU A 2 11.24 23.89 3.86
C LEU A 2 10.88 23.85 2.36
N ALA A 3 11.48 22.95 1.58
CA ALA A 3 11.15 22.80 0.16
C ALA A 3 9.67 22.41 -0.04
N SER A 4 9.09 21.63 0.83
CA SER A 4 7.67 21.25 0.77
C SER A 4 6.75 22.44 1.09
N ILE A 5 7.11 23.29 2.06
CA ILE A 5 6.30 24.46 2.44
C ILE A 5 6.27 25.52 1.32
N TYR A 6 7.41 25.77 0.69
CA TYR A 6 7.59 26.82 -0.31
C TYR A 6 7.66 26.28 -1.75
N ARG A 7 7.19 25.04 -1.97
CA ARG A 7 7.34 24.32 -3.25
C ARG A 7 6.75 25.06 -4.45
N GLU A 8 5.67 25.82 -4.29
CA GLU A 8 5.09 26.61 -5.36
C GLU A 8 6.09 27.71 -5.81
N PHE A 9 6.63 28.48 -4.88
CA PHE A 9 7.63 29.52 -5.20
C PHE A 9 8.93 28.94 -5.77
N ILE A 10 9.33 27.73 -5.32
CA ILE A 10 10.50 27.03 -5.87
C ILE A 10 10.21 26.53 -7.28
N ARG A 11 9.04 25.95 -7.52
CA ARG A 11 8.58 25.48 -8.83
C ARG A 11 8.54 26.62 -9.84
N ASP A 12 7.99 27.74 -9.46
CA ASP A 12 7.85 28.94 -10.30
C ASP A 12 9.15 29.75 -10.42
N LYS A 13 10.24 29.27 -9.76
CA LYS A 13 11.55 29.93 -9.73
C LYS A 13 11.53 31.36 -9.16
N VAL A 14 10.52 31.69 -8.37
CA VAL A 14 10.40 32.97 -7.66
C VAL A 14 11.28 33.00 -6.41
N LEU A 15 11.54 31.82 -5.83
CA LEU A 15 12.35 31.67 -4.63
C LEU A 15 13.40 30.57 -4.80
N ILE A 16 14.65 30.91 -4.52
CA ILE A 16 15.75 29.94 -4.43
C ILE A 16 16.14 29.83 -2.96
N LEU A 17 15.93 28.66 -2.37
CA LEU A 17 16.32 28.35 -1.01
C LEU A 17 17.58 27.49 -1.01
N LYS A 18 18.56 27.87 -0.16
CA LYS A 18 19.78 27.09 0.03
C LYS A 18 19.96 26.75 1.50
N VAL A 19 20.40 25.52 1.78
CA VAL A 19 20.80 25.05 3.11
C VAL A 19 22.21 24.52 3.00
N ASN A 20 23.12 25.04 3.81
CA ASN A 20 24.54 24.67 3.76
C ASN A 20 25.17 24.82 2.36
N GLY A 21 24.69 25.79 1.56
CA GLY A 21 25.18 26.03 0.20
C GLY A 21 24.49 25.18 -0.89
N GLU A 22 23.74 24.16 -0.54
CA GLU A 22 22.97 23.32 -1.47
C GLU A 22 21.58 23.91 -1.72
N GLU A 23 21.16 23.95 -2.99
CA GLU A 23 19.84 24.41 -3.38
C GLU A 23 18.77 23.37 -3.07
N LEU A 24 17.72 23.80 -2.39
CA LEU A 24 16.57 22.97 -2.10
C LEU A 24 15.68 22.85 -3.34
N THR A 25 15.38 21.63 -3.73
CA THR A 25 14.45 21.31 -4.83
C THR A 25 13.23 20.59 -4.30
N PHE A 26 12.11 20.73 -4.97
CA PHE A 26 10.91 19.96 -4.73
C PHE A 26 10.65 19.04 -5.93
N LYS A 27 10.66 17.72 -5.69
CA LYS A 27 10.41 16.72 -6.72
C LYS A 27 8.91 16.45 -6.80
N GLU A 28 8.31 16.75 -7.94
CA GLU A 28 6.90 16.47 -8.16
C GLU A 28 6.61 14.97 -8.29
N PRO A 29 5.50 14.51 -7.70
CA PRO A 29 5.06 13.15 -7.88
C PRO A 29 4.70 12.86 -9.34
N LYS A 30 5.12 11.70 -9.87
CA LYS A 30 4.65 11.26 -11.18
C LYS A 30 3.16 10.90 -11.11
N ILE A 31 2.38 11.47 -12.02
CA ILE A 31 0.95 11.23 -12.14
C ILE A 31 0.71 9.92 -12.88
N LEU A 32 -0.33 9.19 -12.47
CA LEU A 32 -0.77 7.97 -13.12
C LEU A 32 -1.32 8.30 -14.53
N ASN A 33 -0.77 7.63 -15.54
CA ASN A 33 -1.31 7.60 -16.89
C ASN A 33 -1.71 6.16 -17.19
N ALA A 34 -3.02 5.89 -17.25
CA ALA A 34 -3.56 4.55 -17.36
C ALA A 34 -5.04 4.59 -17.80
N PRO A 35 -5.59 3.50 -18.36
CA PRO A 35 -7.02 3.41 -18.62
C PRO A 35 -7.84 3.38 -17.32
N TYR A 36 -9.12 3.70 -17.41
CA TYR A 36 -10.03 3.50 -16.29
C TYR A 36 -10.13 2.00 -15.96
N PHE A 37 -9.98 1.65 -14.68
CA PHE A 37 -9.87 0.25 -14.26
C PHE A 37 -11.10 -0.62 -14.58
N LYS A 38 -12.26 -0.01 -14.82
CA LYS A 38 -13.49 -0.69 -15.22
C LYS A 38 -13.72 -0.67 -16.74
N SER A 39 -12.97 0.15 -17.48
CA SER A 39 -13.12 0.23 -18.93
C SER A 39 -12.50 -1.00 -19.59
N THR A 40 -13.14 -1.46 -20.64
CA THR A 40 -12.58 -2.43 -21.59
C THR A 40 -11.66 -1.77 -22.61
N ASP A 41 -11.78 -0.44 -22.74
CA ASP A 41 -10.97 0.34 -23.67
C ASP A 41 -9.59 0.60 -23.05
N GLU A 42 -8.54 0.40 -23.84
CA GLU A 42 -7.14 0.61 -23.43
C GLU A 42 -6.69 2.07 -23.54
N ILE A 43 -7.63 3.02 -23.59
CA ILE A 43 -7.31 4.45 -23.68
C ILE A 43 -6.74 4.93 -22.37
N SER A 44 -5.46 5.26 -22.37
CA SER A 44 -4.78 5.83 -21.22
C SER A 44 -5.20 7.28 -20.97
N LEU A 45 -5.55 7.58 -19.73
CA LEU A 45 -5.92 8.92 -19.25
C LEU A 45 -4.92 9.37 -18.20
N GLU A 46 -4.58 10.64 -18.21
CA GLU A 46 -3.85 11.26 -17.10
C GLU A 46 -4.80 11.48 -15.93
N TRP A 47 -4.56 10.80 -14.82
CA TRP A 47 -5.42 10.85 -13.63
C TRP A 47 -5.12 12.07 -12.78
N ARG A 48 -5.35 13.26 -13.37
CA ARG A 48 -5.24 14.58 -12.76
C ARG A 48 -6.47 15.39 -13.08
N LYS A 49 -7.10 15.95 -12.05
CA LYS A 49 -8.32 16.73 -12.15
C LYS A 49 -8.15 18.11 -11.53
N ASN A 50 -8.42 19.14 -12.29
CA ASN A 50 -8.51 20.49 -11.74
C ASN A 50 -9.84 20.63 -10.98
N ILE A 51 -9.77 21.21 -9.80
CA ILE A 51 -10.90 21.36 -8.89
C ILE A 51 -11.03 22.81 -8.49
N SER A 52 -12.23 23.34 -8.67
CA SER A 52 -12.59 24.69 -8.25
C SER A 52 -14.02 24.68 -7.70
N PHE A 53 -14.23 25.25 -6.54
CA PHE A 53 -15.55 25.44 -5.94
C PHE A 53 -15.54 26.54 -4.88
N THR A 54 -16.73 26.92 -4.46
CA THR A 54 -16.97 27.82 -3.33
C THR A 54 -17.82 27.13 -2.29
N PHE A 55 -17.66 27.49 -1.03
CA PHE A 55 -18.46 26.95 0.09
C PHE A 55 -18.56 27.99 1.23
N GLY A 56 -19.42 27.70 2.22
CA GLY A 56 -19.61 28.60 3.35
C GLY A 56 -19.94 30.02 2.93
N GLU A 57 -19.30 30.99 3.54
CA GLU A 57 -19.47 32.44 3.32
C GLU A 57 -18.64 32.94 2.12
N ASN A 58 -18.67 32.28 0.98
CA ASN A 58 -17.88 32.56 -0.22
C ASN A 58 -16.38 32.22 -0.11
N PHE A 59 -16.01 31.24 0.70
CA PHE A 59 -14.66 30.68 0.68
C PHE A 59 -14.37 30.01 -0.66
N LYS A 60 -13.21 30.29 -1.24
CA LYS A 60 -12.83 29.79 -2.56
C LYS A 60 -11.77 28.73 -2.43
N VAL A 61 -11.95 27.64 -3.18
CA VAL A 61 -10.97 26.56 -3.33
C VAL A 61 -10.62 26.43 -4.79
N ASN A 62 -9.33 26.46 -5.10
CA ASN A 62 -8.80 26.22 -6.44
C ASN A 62 -7.57 25.31 -6.33
N GLY A 63 -7.42 24.39 -7.24
CA GLY A 63 -6.26 23.52 -7.25
C GLY A 63 -6.45 22.29 -8.11
N PHE A 64 -5.78 21.22 -7.74
CA PHE A 64 -5.91 19.93 -8.42
C PHE A 64 -5.80 18.77 -7.44
N ALA A 65 -6.35 17.64 -7.84
CA ALA A 65 -6.06 16.35 -7.27
C ALA A 65 -5.60 15.38 -8.36
N ALA A 66 -4.77 14.42 -7.98
CA ALA A 66 -4.24 13.44 -8.91
C ALA A 66 -3.95 12.12 -8.21
N ILE A 67 -3.72 11.08 -9.01
CA ILE A 67 -3.31 9.76 -8.56
C ILE A 67 -1.82 9.58 -8.88
N ARG A 68 -1.04 9.15 -7.92
CA ARG A 68 0.37 8.82 -8.10
C ARG A 68 0.54 7.59 -8.98
N ALA A 69 1.51 7.62 -9.88
CA ALA A 69 1.88 6.44 -10.68
C ALA A 69 2.36 5.28 -9.79
N VAL A 70 3.08 5.60 -8.72
CA VAL A 70 3.55 4.65 -7.70
C VAL A 70 3.02 5.08 -6.34
N GLY A 71 2.38 4.16 -5.63
CA GLY A 71 1.89 4.40 -4.27
C GLY A 71 3.03 4.68 -3.30
N ASN A 72 2.86 5.70 -2.46
CA ASN A 72 3.80 6.04 -1.40
C ASN A 72 3.04 6.69 -0.24
N THR A 73 3.06 6.03 0.91
CA THR A 73 2.35 6.49 2.11
C THR A 73 2.91 7.77 2.71
N SER A 74 4.21 8.05 2.55
CA SER A 74 4.82 9.27 3.11
C SER A 74 4.57 10.51 2.26
N GLU A 75 4.33 10.35 0.96
CA GLU A 75 4.24 11.45 0.01
C GLU A 75 2.82 11.66 -0.56
N ALA A 76 1.88 10.75 -0.30
CA ALA A 76 0.48 10.94 -0.65
C ALA A 76 -0.20 11.87 0.37
N GLY A 77 -1.36 12.41 0.01
CA GLY A 77 -2.11 13.34 0.84
C GLY A 77 -2.32 14.69 0.16
N PHE A 78 -3.17 15.49 0.73
CA PHE A 78 -3.41 16.84 0.23
C PHE A 78 -2.48 17.86 0.88
N SER A 79 -2.21 18.92 0.17
CA SER A 79 -1.54 20.11 0.66
C SER A 79 -2.44 21.31 0.46
N LEU A 80 -2.70 22.00 1.55
CA LEU A 80 -3.58 23.15 1.57
C LEU A 80 -2.73 24.41 1.66
N PHE A 81 -2.93 25.29 0.70
CA PHE A 81 -2.15 26.50 0.52
C PHE A 81 -2.95 27.75 0.90
N ARG A 82 -2.25 28.71 1.41
CA ARG A 82 -2.72 30.10 1.46
C ARG A 82 -1.60 31.03 0.98
N ARG A 83 -1.90 31.85 -0.01
CA ARG A 83 -0.96 32.82 -0.61
C ARG A 83 0.37 32.16 -1.01
N GLY A 84 0.31 31.03 -1.71
CA GLY A 84 1.47 30.28 -2.21
C GLY A 84 2.25 29.48 -1.18
N ARG A 85 1.91 29.57 0.11
CA ARG A 85 2.54 28.80 1.18
C ARG A 85 1.68 27.64 1.62
N VAL A 86 2.27 26.45 1.81
CA VAL A 86 1.59 25.32 2.44
C VAL A 86 1.32 25.64 3.91
N ILE A 87 0.07 25.53 4.32
CA ILE A 87 -0.39 25.71 5.69
C ILE A 87 -0.62 24.36 6.35
N GLN A 88 -1.21 23.40 5.61
CA GLN A 88 -1.51 22.04 6.08
C GLN A 88 -1.08 21.05 5.01
N GLY A 89 -0.54 19.90 5.41
CA GLY A 89 -0.12 18.87 4.45
C GLY A 89 1.30 19.10 3.91
N SER A 90 2.24 19.55 4.74
CA SER A 90 3.68 19.57 4.42
C SER A 90 4.28 18.16 4.47
N ALA A 91 5.56 18.01 4.13
CA ALA A 91 6.24 16.70 4.09
C ALA A 91 6.20 15.93 5.42
N ASP A 92 6.18 16.65 6.55
CA ASP A 92 6.22 16.03 7.87
C ASP A 92 4.82 15.72 8.42
N GLU A 93 3.82 16.45 7.94
CA GLU A 93 2.44 16.33 8.42
C GLU A 93 1.46 16.37 7.25
N THR A 94 1.19 15.19 6.69
CA THR A 94 0.28 15.05 5.55
C THR A 94 -1.18 15.23 5.96
N TYR A 95 -1.95 16.02 5.20
CA TYR A 95 -3.39 16.19 5.40
C TYR A 95 -4.16 15.09 4.66
N ARG A 96 -4.72 14.14 5.42
CA ARG A 96 -5.46 12.97 4.89
C ARG A 96 -6.74 12.72 5.68
N PRO A 97 -7.76 13.53 5.51
CA PRO A 97 -9.03 13.31 6.20
C PRO A 97 -9.60 11.93 5.83
N SER A 98 -9.96 11.14 6.85
CA SER A 98 -10.46 9.77 6.69
C SER A 98 -11.71 9.69 5.84
N TYR A 99 -12.52 10.75 5.81
CA TYR A 99 -13.72 10.85 4.98
C TYR A 99 -13.42 10.72 3.48
N ILE A 100 -12.25 11.13 3.03
CA ILE A 100 -11.80 11.02 1.62
C ILE A 100 -10.85 9.84 1.44
N PHE A 101 -9.85 9.72 2.30
CA PHE A 101 -8.76 8.75 2.14
C PHE A 101 -9.10 7.35 2.66
N GLY A 102 -10.12 7.24 3.54
CA GLY A 102 -10.44 5.99 4.20
C GLY A 102 -9.39 5.60 5.26
N ASN A 103 -9.22 4.30 5.45
CA ASN A 103 -8.25 3.76 6.40
C ASN A 103 -6.81 3.89 5.89
N SER A 104 -5.84 3.88 6.81
CA SER A 104 -4.41 4.06 6.51
C SER A 104 -3.80 3.00 5.58
N ASN A 105 -4.44 1.85 5.41
CA ASN A 105 -4.05 0.80 4.50
C ASN A 105 -4.79 0.81 3.15
N SER A 106 -5.68 1.78 2.93
CA SER A 106 -6.40 1.90 1.66
C SER A 106 -5.49 2.34 0.51
N TYR A 107 -5.86 1.99 -0.71
CA TYR A 107 -5.09 2.42 -1.89
C TYR A 107 -5.20 3.92 -2.13
N ARG A 108 -6.31 4.54 -1.78
CA ARG A 108 -6.48 6.00 -1.78
C ARG A 108 -5.47 6.68 -0.88
N PHE A 109 -5.24 6.13 0.32
CA PHE A 109 -4.30 6.66 1.30
C PHE A 109 -2.84 6.68 0.79
N GLN A 110 -2.48 5.79 -0.13
CA GLN A 110 -1.13 5.66 -0.69
C GLN A 110 -0.94 6.40 -2.00
N ARG A 111 -2.02 6.70 -2.74
CA ARG A 111 -1.94 7.18 -4.13
C ARG A 111 -2.54 8.54 -4.36
N LEU A 112 -3.58 8.89 -3.63
CA LEU A 112 -4.26 10.17 -3.84
C LEU A 112 -3.40 11.31 -3.28
N PHE A 113 -3.20 12.35 -4.08
CA PHE A 113 -2.53 13.58 -3.67
C PHE A 113 -3.16 14.79 -4.36
N GLY A 114 -2.86 15.98 -3.87
CA GLY A 114 -3.36 17.20 -4.50
C GLY A 114 -2.89 18.44 -3.78
N GLU A 115 -3.06 19.57 -4.44
CA GLU A 115 -2.73 20.91 -3.96
C GLU A 115 -3.96 21.80 -4.10
N PHE A 116 -4.37 22.43 -3.00
CA PHE A 116 -5.54 23.29 -2.96
C PHE A 116 -5.23 24.62 -2.32
N HIS A 117 -5.47 25.68 -3.04
CA HIS A 117 -5.43 27.06 -2.55
C HIS A 117 -6.78 27.41 -1.92
N ILE A 118 -6.76 27.87 -0.68
CA ILE A 118 -7.96 28.20 0.07
C ILE A 118 -7.94 29.67 0.42
N ASP A 119 -8.92 30.38 -0.09
CA ASP A 119 -9.11 31.81 0.17
C ASP A 119 -10.36 32.05 1.00
N GLY A 120 -10.27 33.04 1.91
CA GLY A 120 -11.35 33.47 2.77
C GLY A 120 -11.27 32.93 4.19
N ILE A 121 -10.73 31.73 4.42
CA ILE A 121 -10.57 31.14 5.75
C ILE A 121 -9.30 31.63 6.42
N ASP A 122 -9.38 31.95 7.71
CA ASP A 122 -8.23 32.33 8.51
C ASP A 122 -7.35 31.14 8.87
N VAL A 123 -6.06 31.39 9.06
CA VAL A 123 -5.11 30.41 9.53
C VAL A 123 -4.87 30.57 11.04
N SER A 124 -4.36 29.51 11.68
CA SER A 124 -3.91 29.57 13.07
C SER A 124 -2.78 30.58 13.26
N HIS A 125 -2.55 31.03 14.47
CA HIS A 125 -1.44 31.94 14.78
C HIS A 125 -0.07 31.33 14.46
N THR A 126 0.07 30.04 14.69
CA THR A 126 1.26 29.24 14.40
C THR A 126 1.40 28.90 12.92
N LYS A 127 0.34 29.15 12.12
CA LYS A 127 0.27 28.85 10.67
C LYS A 127 0.46 27.35 10.36
N ASP A 128 0.02 26.49 11.25
CA ASP A 128 0.04 25.03 11.17
C ASP A 128 -1.32 24.42 10.80
N GLY A 129 -2.34 25.26 10.60
CA GLY A 129 -3.67 24.81 10.21
C GLY A 129 -4.60 25.96 9.82
N PHE A 130 -5.68 25.61 9.15
CA PHE A 130 -6.81 26.51 8.90
C PHE A 130 -7.76 26.52 10.10
N ARG A 131 -8.38 27.67 10.37
CA ARG A 131 -9.45 27.79 11.35
C ARG A 131 -10.78 27.42 10.71
N TRP A 132 -10.99 26.13 10.52
CA TRP A 132 -12.14 25.61 9.80
C TRP A 132 -13.49 25.90 10.45
N GLY A 133 -13.54 25.94 11.79
CA GLY A 133 -14.80 26.03 12.51
C GLY A 133 -15.77 24.90 12.11
N GLU A 134 -16.99 25.27 11.74
CA GLU A 134 -18.03 24.33 11.26
C GLU A 134 -17.91 24.01 9.74
N PHE A 135 -17.01 24.64 9.04
CA PHE A 135 -16.94 24.55 7.56
C PHE A 135 -16.10 23.38 7.03
N GLU A 136 -15.29 22.72 7.85
CA GLU A 136 -14.42 21.63 7.38
C GLU A 136 -15.21 20.47 6.78
N GLN A 137 -16.30 20.09 7.41
CA GLN A 137 -17.13 18.99 6.93
C GLN A 137 -17.77 19.31 5.58
N THR A 138 -18.27 20.54 5.39
CA THR A 138 -18.81 21.01 4.12
C THR A 138 -17.75 21.03 3.02
N PHE A 139 -16.57 21.52 3.34
CA PHE A 139 -15.42 21.48 2.43
C PHE A 139 -15.10 20.06 1.98
N LEU A 140 -14.99 19.11 2.93
CA LEU A 140 -14.66 17.73 2.65
C LEU A 140 -15.75 17.02 1.83
N GLN A 141 -17.01 17.34 2.07
CA GLN A 141 -18.12 16.76 1.33
C GLN A 141 -18.10 17.20 -0.13
N ILE A 142 -18.02 18.51 -0.38
CA ILE A 142 -17.95 19.04 -1.76
C ILE A 142 -16.69 18.53 -2.47
N LEU A 143 -15.55 18.53 -1.79
CA LEU A 143 -14.31 18.01 -2.36
C LEU A 143 -14.43 16.54 -2.75
N ARG A 144 -15.02 15.71 -1.90
CA ARG A 144 -15.24 14.29 -2.18
C ARG A 144 -16.12 14.07 -3.41
N ASP A 145 -17.22 14.84 -3.53
CA ASP A 145 -18.14 14.75 -4.67
C ASP A 145 -17.41 15.15 -5.98
N LYS A 146 -16.56 16.18 -5.92
CA LYS A 146 -15.73 16.57 -7.06
C LYS A 146 -14.69 15.50 -7.44
N LEU A 147 -14.09 14.86 -6.44
CA LEU A 147 -13.08 13.81 -6.65
C LEU A 147 -13.68 12.53 -7.24
N ASP A 148 -14.95 12.25 -7.01
CA ASP A 148 -15.63 11.02 -7.45
C ASP A 148 -16.67 11.25 -8.54
N SER A 149 -16.74 12.46 -9.14
CA SER A 149 -17.64 12.74 -10.26
C SER A 149 -17.29 11.91 -11.50
N ASP A 150 -18.30 11.57 -12.30
CA ASP A 150 -18.23 10.54 -13.34
C ASP A 150 -17.31 10.89 -14.54
N ASP A 151 -16.99 12.17 -14.74
CA ASP A 151 -16.06 12.61 -15.78
C ASP A 151 -14.63 12.06 -15.58
N LEU A 152 -14.11 12.09 -14.33
CA LEU A 152 -12.82 11.50 -13.96
C LEU A 152 -12.85 11.07 -12.48
N PRO A 153 -13.33 9.86 -12.16
CA PRO A 153 -13.58 9.41 -10.79
C PRO A 153 -12.28 8.99 -10.09
N LEU A 154 -11.54 9.96 -9.54
CA LEU A 154 -10.24 9.74 -8.91
C LEU A 154 -10.32 8.75 -7.74
N LEU A 155 -11.36 8.83 -6.90
CA LEU A 155 -11.47 7.94 -5.73
C LEU A 155 -11.69 6.49 -6.14
N ARG A 156 -12.57 6.27 -7.12
CA ARG A 156 -12.83 4.93 -7.67
C ARG A 156 -11.60 4.37 -8.37
N GLN A 157 -10.89 5.19 -9.16
CA GLN A 157 -9.66 4.77 -9.84
C GLN A 157 -8.54 4.47 -8.86
N ALA A 158 -8.32 5.33 -7.88
CA ALA A 158 -7.27 5.09 -6.87
C ALA A 158 -7.49 3.79 -6.09
N GLU A 159 -8.76 3.44 -5.81
CA GLU A 159 -9.12 2.20 -5.13
C GLU A 159 -9.06 0.98 -6.03
N GLY A 160 -9.52 1.11 -7.28
CA GLY A 160 -9.72 -0.04 -8.18
C GLY A 160 -8.55 -0.35 -9.11
N TYR A 161 -7.75 0.65 -9.48
CA TYR A 161 -6.66 0.47 -10.45
C TYR A 161 -5.50 -0.34 -9.87
N ARG A 162 -5.07 -1.33 -10.64
CA ARG A 162 -3.88 -2.14 -10.37
C ARG A 162 -2.96 -2.11 -11.57
N VAL A 163 -1.68 -1.86 -11.34
CA VAL A 163 -0.68 -1.94 -12.42
C VAL A 163 -0.56 -3.41 -12.82
N ARG A 164 -0.98 -3.73 -14.03
CA ARG A 164 -0.66 -5.02 -14.64
C ARG A 164 0.78 -4.95 -15.10
N GLY A 165 1.69 -5.56 -14.35
CA GLY A 165 3.09 -5.66 -14.77
C GLY A 165 3.19 -6.44 -16.08
N ASN A 166 3.82 -5.86 -17.11
CA ASN A 166 4.04 -6.49 -18.41
C ASN A 166 5.25 -7.45 -18.32
N ASN A 167 5.22 -8.37 -17.36
CA ASN A 167 6.31 -9.27 -17.04
C ASN A 167 5.98 -10.74 -17.34
N SER A 168 5.44 -11.03 -18.54
CA SER A 168 5.08 -12.40 -18.92
C SER A 168 6.22 -13.40 -18.77
N LYS A 169 7.46 -13.00 -19.07
CA LYS A 169 8.66 -13.83 -18.87
C LYS A 169 8.95 -14.04 -17.38
N LEU A 170 8.88 -12.99 -16.55
CA LEU A 170 9.09 -13.09 -15.12
C LEU A 170 7.99 -13.97 -14.49
N PHE A 171 6.73 -13.81 -14.91
CA PHE A 171 5.65 -14.66 -14.43
C PHE A 171 5.85 -16.14 -14.75
N SER A 172 6.34 -16.49 -15.94
CA SER A 172 6.58 -17.88 -16.29
C SER A 172 7.71 -18.52 -15.44
N ILE A 173 8.75 -17.76 -15.11
CA ILE A 173 9.83 -18.19 -14.22
C ILE A 173 9.29 -18.38 -12.79
N ILE A 174 8.54 -17.41 -12.28
CA ILE A 174 7.92 -17.45 -10.96
C ILE A 174 6.93 -18.62 -10.86
N GLU A 175 6.12 -18.85 -11.90
CA GLU A 175 5.15 -19.96 -11.91
C GLU A 175 5.84 -21.32 -11.76
N LYS A 176 6.95 -21.53 -12.42
CA LYS A 176 7.76 -22.76 -12.26
C LYS A 176 8.32 -22.88 -10.84
N ALA A 177 8.93 -21.79 -10.33
CA ALA A 177 9.50 -21.76 -8.97
C ALA A 177 8.44 -22.04 -7.88
N VAL A 178 7.26 -21.39 -7.99
CA VAL A 178 6.15 -21.61 -7.06
C VAL A 178 5.62 -23.04 -7.17
N SER A 179 5.47 -23.57 -8.39
CA SER A 179 4.97 -24.94 -8.59
C SER A 179 5.91 -25.98 -7.99
N SER A 180 7.24 -25.82 -8.18
CA SER A 180 8.25 -26.69 -7.55
C SER A 180 8.19 -26.59 -6.02
N SER A 181 8.14 -25.38 -5.48
CA SER A 181 8.08 -25.14 -4.02
C SER A 181 6.80 -25.70 -3.39
N VAL A 182 5.66 -25.59 -4.08
CA VAL A 182 4.38 -26.15 -3.61
C VAL A 182 4.46 -27.67 -3.53
N GLU A 183 5.02 -28.36 -4.53
CA GLU A 183 5.13 -29.81 -4.53
C GLU A 183 6.06 -30.31 -3.41
N GLU A 184 7.20 -29.64 -3.19
CA GLU A 184 8.09 -29.97 -2.08
C GLU A 184 7.43 -29.73 -0.72
N MET A 185 6.69 -28.63 -0.55
CA MET A 185 5.95 -28.35 0.69
C MET A 185 4.85 -29.40 0.92
N ARG A 186 4.13 -29.82 -0.12
CA ARG A 186 3.08 -30.83 -0.03
C ARG A 186 3.60 -32.17 0.50
N ILE A 187 4.82 -32.54 0.10
CA ILE A 187 5.47 -33.78 0.53
C ILE A 187 6.17 -33.61 1.88
N GLY A 188 6.89 -32.50 2.07
CA GLY A 188 7.79 -32.32 3.21
C GLY A 188 7.10 -31.83 4.49
N LEU A 189 6.06 -30.99 4.39
CA LEU A 189 5.38 -30.42 5.56
C LEU A 189 4.74 -31.46 6.46
N PRO A 190 3.98 -32.47 5.95
CA PRO A 190 3.39 -33.49 6.81
C PRO A 190 4.42 -34.32 7.60
N LEU A 191 5.64 -34.42 7.09
CA LEU A 191 6.74 -35.14 7.75
C LEU A 191 7.47 -34.28 8.81
N SER A 192 7.54 -32.97 8.60
CA SER A 192 8.33 -32.07 9.45
C SER A 192 7.53 -31.41 10.58
N ILE A 193 6.24 -31.14 10.36
CA ILE A 193 5.35 -30.48 11.33
C ILE A 193 5.26 -31.26 12.66
N PRO A 194 5.15 -32.61 12.71
CA PRO A 194 5.09 -33.33 13.97
C PRO A 194 6.25 -33.01 14.92
N ASN A 195 7.46 -32.96 14.37
CA ASN A 195 8.68 -32.74 15.15
C ASN A 195 8.79 -31.29 15.70
N ILE A 196 8.07 -30.32 15.11
CA ILE A 196 8.09 -28.92 15.53
C ILE A 196 7.05 -28.67 16.64
N LEU A 197 5.92 -29.37 16.63
CA LEU A 197 4.82 -29.16 17.58
C LEU A 197 5.00 -29.89 18.93
N ASP A 198 5.96 -30.81 19.04
CA ASP A 198 6.24 -31.50 20.31
C ASP A 198 6.98 -30.62 21.35
N SER A 199 7.27 -29.35 21.04
CA SER A 199 7.85 -28.38 21.97
C SER A 199 6.78 -27.43 22.48
N ASP A 200 6.41 -27.54 23.76
CA ASP A 200 5.34 -26.80 24.45
C ASP A 200 5.53 -25.28 24.53
N LEU A 201 4.53 -24.47 24.11
CA LEU A 201 4.31 -23.07 24.52
C LEU A 201 2.90 -22.51 24.12
N VAL A 202 2.30 -21.60 24.91
CA VAL A 202 0.86 -21.21 24.98
C VAL A 202 0.43 -19.85 24.34
N ASP A 203 -0.79 -19.75 23.90
CA ASP A 203 -1.67 -18.97 22.98
C ASP A 203 -1.79 -17.43 22.95
N ALA A 204 -2.19 -16.88 21.77
CA ALA A 204 -3.05 -15.69 21.57
C ALA A 204 -3.58 -15.47 20.12
N PRO A 205 -4.63 -14.67 19.88
CA PRO A 205 -5.54 -14.78 18.71
C PRO A 205 -5.15 -13.99 17.43
N VAL A 206 -5.79 -14.36 16.31
CA VAL A 206 -5.49 -14.00 14.91
C VAL A 206 -6.46 -12.95 14.35
N GLU A 207 -5.94 -11.98 13.58
CA GLU A 207 -6.71 -11.03 12.79
C GLU A 207 -6.86 -11.50 11.33
N THR A 208 -8.07 -11.36 10.78
CA THR A 208 -8.44 -11.82 9.43
C THR A 208 -8.30 -10.68 8.42
N VAL A 209 -7.50 -10.84 7.38
CA VAL A 209 -7.39 -9.89 6.25
C VAL A 209 -7.90 -10.55 4.98
N VAL A 210 -8.90 -9.93 4.35
CA VAL A 210 -9.47 -10.37 3.06
C VAL A 210 -8.82 -9.60 1.93
N CYS A 211 -8.16 -10.28 1.00
CA CYS A 211 -7.52 -9.67 -0.16
C CYS A 211 -8.24 -10.01 -1.47
N LYS A 212 -8.48 -8.98 -2.30
CA LYS A 212 -9.10 -9.07 -3.62
C LYS A 212 -8.17 -8.50 -4.68
N SER A 213 -7.19 -9.27 -5.14
CA SER A 213 -6.71 -9.19 -6.54
C SER A 213 -5.73 -10.32 -6.78
N GLN A 214 -5.99 -11.09 -7.80
CA GLN A 214 -5.28 -12.33 -8.10
C GLN A 214 -4.41 -12.10 -9.32
N ILE A 215 -3.12 -12.40 -9.20
CA ILE A 215 -2.25 -12.57 -10.35
C ILE A 215 -1.89 -14.03 -10.54
N MET A 216 -1.58 -14.75 -9.46
CA MET A 216 -1.32 -16.18 -9.49
C MET A 216 -1.65 -16.80 -8.13
N ASN A 217 -2.47 -17.84 -8.14
CA ASN A 217 -2.80 -18.63 -6.94
C ASN A 217 -2.47 -20.09 -7.17
N LYS A 218 -1.85 -20.72 -6.19
CA LYS A 218 -1.70 -22.15 -6.09
C LYS A 218 -2.30 -22.62 -4.77
N ILE A 219 -3.22 -23.58 -4.84
CA ILE A 219 -3.88 -24.15 -3.67
C ILE A 219 -3.45 -25.62 -3.58
N PHE A 220 -3.11 -26.05 -2.40
CA PHE A 220 -2.85 -27.46 -2.10
C PHE A 220 -3.37 -27.82 -0.72
N ASP A 221 -3.80 -29.05 -0.57
CA ASP A 221 -4.34 -29.58 0.67
C ASP A 221 -3.35 -30.52 1.32
N ILE A 222 -3.22 -30.39 2.63
CA ILE A 222 -2.45 -31.31 3.47
C ILE A 222 -3.30 -31.80 4.64
N SER A 223 -3.01 -32.98 5.17
CA SER A 223 -3.65 -33.52 6.36
C SER A 223 -2.60 -33.71 7.44
N PHE A 224 -2.87 -33.22 8.63
CA PHE A 224 -1.98 -33.32 9.77
C PHE A 224 -2.77 -33.42 11.07
N ARG A 225 -2.49 -34.43 11.92
CA ARG A 225 -3.17 -34.68 13.20
C ARG A 225 -4.71 -34.58 13.10
N ASP A 226 -5.31 -35.30 12.17
CA ASP A 226 -6.76 -35.36 11.90
C ASP A 226 -7.38 -34.02 11.44
N GLN A 227 -6.58 -32.98 11.25
CA GLN A 227 -7.01 -31.72 10.68
C GLN A 227 -6.60 -31.61 9.21
N LYS A 228 -7.55 -31.23 8.35
CA LYS A 228 -7.30 -30.90 6.96
C LYS A 228 -6.95 -29.40 6.84
N TRP A 229 -5.90 -29.12 6.11
CA TRP A 229 -5.44 -27.76 5.82
C TRP A 229 -5.53 -27.49 4.34
N SER A 230 -6.08 -26.38 3.94
CA SER A 230 -6.03 -25.86 2.58
C SER A 230 -5.11 -24.65 2.55
N VAL A 231 -3.96 -24.79 1.93
CA VAL A 231 -2.94 -23.75 1.85
C VAL A 231 -3.01 -23.08 0.49
N CYS A 232 -3.30 -21.78 0.46
CA CYS A 232 -3.27 -20.96 -0.73
C CYS A 232 -2.02 -20.10 -0.72
N ILE A 233 -1.18 -20.22 -1.74
CA ILE A 233 -0.07 -19.30 -2.00
C ILE A 233 -0.48 -18.37 -3.11
N GLU A 234 -0.52 -17.07 -2.80
CA GLU A 234 -0.83 -16.00 -3.72
C GLU A 234 0.42 -15.18 -4.01
N ILE A 235 0.70 -14.99 -5.28
CA ILE A 235 1.71 -14.07 -5.76
C ILE A 235 1.01 -12.83 -6.31
N SER A 236 1.25 -11.68 -5.68
CA SER A 236 0.65 -10.41 -6.04
C SER A 236 1.67 -9.47 -6.67
N ASN A 237 1.30 -8.80 -7.74
CA ASN A 237 2.10 -7.74 -8.36
C ASN A 237 1.52 -6.35 -8.07
N GLU A 238 0.91 -6.18 -6.94
CA GLU A 238 0.33 -4.91 -6.52
C GLU A 238 1.41 -3.98 -5.95
N PHE A 239 1.65 -2.87 -6.63
CA PHE A 239 2.57 -1.82 -6.15
C PHE A 239 2.06 -1.07 -4.91
N SER A 240 0.86 -1.37 -4.46
CA SER A 240 0.22 -0.71 -3.34
C SER A 240 0.45 -1.39 -2.00
N SER A 241 1.00 -2.61 -1.98
CA SER A 241 1.31 -3.30 -0.74
C SER A 241 2.72 -2.95 -0.29
N SER A 242 2.86 -2.39 0.91
CA SER A 242 4.15 -2.13 1.56
C SER A 242 4.75 -3.38 2.20
N GLU A 243 3.99 -4.48 2.24
CA GLU A 243 4.41 -5.74 2.84
C GLU A 243 4.89 -6.73 1.78
N TRP A 244 6.08 -7.28 1.98
CA TRP A 244 6.59 -8.38 1.17
C TRP A 244 5.79 -9.67 1.38
N LEU A 245 5.50 -10.00 2.66
CA LEU A 245 4.83 -11.22 3.09
C LEU A 245 3.62 -10.90 3.95
N ALA A 246 2.43 -11.31 3.53
CA ALA A 246 1.20 -11.24 4.30
C ALA A 246 0.64 -12.65 4.55
N LEU A 247 -0.01 -12.82 5.69
CA LEU A 247 -0.55 -14.11 6.15
C LEU A 247 -1.96 -13.91 6.68
N SER A 248 -2.88 -14.77 6.27
CA SER A 248 -4.21 -14.94 6.84
C SER A 248 -4.45 -16.40 7.18
N ASP A 249 -5.01 -16.66 8.35
CA ASP A 249 -5.29 -17.99 8.87
C ASP A 249 -6.66 -18.01 9.55
N THR A 250 -7.52 -18.95 9.19
CA THR A 250 -8.86 -19.08 9.80
C THR A 250 -8.85 -19.70 11.20
N GLY A 251 -7.69 -20.18 11.66
CA GLY A 251 -7.55 -20.84 12.94
C GLY A 251 -8.18 -22.26 12.97
N ARG A 252 -8.20 -22.86 14.15
CA ARG A 252 -8.87 -24.15 14.40
C ARG A 252 -10.34 -23.88 14.72
N ILE A 253 -11.25 -24.19 13.81
CA ILE A 253 -12.69 -24.09 14.03
C ILE A 253 -13.29 -25.49 13.83
N GLY A 254 -13.39 -26.28 14.90
CA GLY A 254 -14.01 -27.62 14.89
C GLY A 254 -13.43 -28.56 13.83
N ASP A 255 -14.32 -29.31 13.14
CA ASP A 255 -13.97 -30.24 12.08
C ASP A 255 -13.81 -29.59 10.69
N GLU A 256 -13.79 -28.26 10.62
CA GLU A 256 -13.67 -27.53 9.36
C GLU A 256 -12.22 -27.55 8.84
N ILE A 257 -12.09 -27.43 7.52
CA ILE A 257 -10.81 -27.29 6.84
C ILE A 257 -10.19 -25.95 7.25
N ARG A 258 -9.03 -25.99 7.89
CA ARG A 258 -8.26 -24.78 8.18
C ARG A 258 -7.70 -24.20 6.89
N ARG A 259 -7.96 -22.94 6.65
CA ARG A 259 -7.51 -22.23 5.45
C ARG A 259 -6.37 -21.28 5.79
N LEU A 260 -5.23 -21.52 5.15
CA LEU A 260 -4.05 -20.71 5.28
C LEU A 260 -3.80 -19.98 3.96
N HIS A 261 -3.77 -18.65 3.99
CA HIS A 261 -3.51 -17.82 2.82
C HIS A 261 -2.20 -17.06 3.02
N ILE A 262 -1.21 -17.37 2.20
CA ILE A 262 0.12 -16.77 2.18
C ILE A 262 0.23 -15.91 0.93
N ARG A 263 0.35 -14.61 1.10
CA ARG A 263 0.54 -13.68 -0.01
C ARG A 263 1.94 -13.11 -0.01
N MET A 264 2.60 -13.15 -1.16
CA MET A 264 3.91 -12.55 -1.39
C MET A 264 3.82 -11.50 -2.49
N SER A 265 4.38 -10.30 -2.23
CA SER A 265 4.34 -9.17 -3.17
C SER A 265 5.58 -9.14 -4.03
N MET A 266 5.39 -9.30 -5.35
CA MET A 266 6.47 -9.16 -6.36
C MET A 266 6.86 -7.70 -6.62
N SER A 267 5.98 -6.77 -6.31
CA SER A 267 6.26 -5.33 -6.42
C SER A 267 7.01 -4.75 -5.22
N HIS A 268 7.24 -5.56 -4.18
CA HIS A 268 8.09 -5.13 -3.08
C HIS A 268 9.53 -4.88 -3.58
N PRO A 269 10.20 -3.79 -3.14
CA PRO A 269 11.55 -3.45 -3.63
C PRO A 269 12.57 -4.58 -3.55
N LEU A 270 12.51 -5.41 -2.50
CA LEU A 270 13.31 -6.62 -2.37
C LEU A 270 13.13 -7.55 -3.59
N MET A 271 11.90 -7.82 -4.00
CA MET A 271 11.61 -8.72 -5.12
C MET A 271 12.01 -8.11 -6.46
N ILE A 272 11.78 -6.80 -6.65
CA ILE A 272 12.21 -6.10 -7.85
C ILE A 272 13.73 -6.16 -8.01
N GLN A 273 14.46 -6.05 -6.91
CA GLN A 273 15.92 -6.03 -6.91
C GLN A 273 16.54 -7.40 -7.20
N PHE A 274 15.93 -8.47 -6.68
CA PHE A 274 16.51 -9.82 -6.73
C PHE A 274 15.83 -10.73 -7.77
N ALA A 275 14.52 -10.63 -7.99
CA ALA A 275 13.79 -11.50 -8.91
C ALA A 275 14.09 -11.24 -10.39
N GLN A 276 14.63 -10.07 -10.73
CA GLN A 276 14.99 -9.73 -12.13
C GLN A 276 16.30 -10.36 -12.61
N LYS A 277 17.11 -10.93 -11.72
CA LYS A 277 18.47 -11.36 -12.05
C LYS A 277 18.64 -12.87 -12.23
N ASP A 278 17.90 -13.70 -11.48
CA ASP A 278 18.06 -15.16 -11.52
C ASP A 278 16.80 -15.88 -11.04
N GLY A 279 16.31 -16.87 -11.79
CA GLY A 279 15.13 -17.66 -11.42
C GLY A 279 15.33 -18.44 -10.11
N ASP A 280 16.53 -18.94 -9.86
CA ASP A 280 16.87 -19.73 -8.66
C ASP A 280 16.80 -18.89 -7.37
N VAL A 281 17.19 -17.62 -7.44
CA VAL A 281 17.08 -16.70 -6.28
C VAL A 281 15.63 -16.44 -5.94
N SER A 282 14.77 -16.30 -6.94
CA SER A 282 13.33 -16.10 -6.75
C SER A 282 12.71 -17.31 -6.03
N GLU A 283 13.07 -18.52 -6.38
CA GLU A 283 12.59 -19.75 -5.76
C GLU A 283 13.00 -19.83 -4.28
N ALA A 284 14.27 -19.55 -3.97
CA ALA A 284 14.75 -19.53 -2.59
C ALA A 284 14.00 -18.51 -1.71
N VAL A 285 13.72 -17.33 -2.25
CA VAL A 285 12.98 -16.27 -1.54
C VAL A 285 11.53 -16.69 -1.29
N PHE A 286 10.87 -17.34 -2.25
CA PHE A 286 9.51 -17.87 -2.06
C PHE A 286 9.46 -18.98 -1.02
N ARG A 287 10.41 -19.92 -1.05
CA ARG A 287 10.52 -20.98 -0.04
C ARG A 287 10.72 -20.41 1.36
N LEU A 288 11.58 -19.39 1.49
CA LEU A 288 11.81 -18.70 2.76
C LEU A 288 10.54 -18.00 3.26
N GLY A 289 9.84 -17.27 2.38
CA GLY A 289 8.59 -16.60 2.73
C GLY A 289 7.51 -17.57 3.19
N ALA A 290 7.32 -18.67 2.47
CA ALA A 290 6.37 -19.70 2.84
C ALA A 290 6.75 -20.38 4.18
N ALA A 291 8.03 -20.68 4.38
CA ALA A 291 8.52 -21.26 5.64
C ALA A 291 8.29 -20.31 6.84
N LEU A 292 8.54 -19.00 6.67
CA LEU A 292 8.26 -17.99 7.70
C LEU A 292 6.77 -17.92 8.04
N ALA A 293 5.89 -17.93 7.04
CA ALA A 293 4.46 -17.88 7.25
C ALA A 293 3.95 -19.13 8.00
N ILE A 294 4.40 -20.31 7.59
CA ILE A 294 4.03 -21.56 8.23
C ILE A 294 4.58 -21.63 9.66
N ALA A 295 5.84 -21.23 9.88
CA ALA A 295 6.44 -21.16 11.21
C ALA A 295 5.67 -20.22 12.15
N GLU A 296 5.17 -19.08 11.64
CA GLU A 296 4.31 -18.19 12.42
C GLU A 296 3.03 -18.88 12.86
N VAL A 297 2.37 -19.63 11.96
CA VAL A 297 1.14 -20.37 12.28
C VAL A 297 1.41 -21.44 13.32
N LEU A 298 2.48 -22.24 13.14
CA LEU A 298 2.86 -23.26 14.10
C LEU A 298 3.24 -22.70 15.47
N ALA A 299 3.95 -21.57 15.49
CA ALA A 299 4.27 -20.87 16.73
C ALA A 299 3.00 -20.41 17.47
N ARG A 300 1.98 -19.92 16.75
CA ARG A 300 0.67 -19.58 17.32
C ARG A 300 -0.01 -20.83 17.89
N ASP A 301 0.00 -21.93 17.17
CA ASP A 301 -0.58 -23.20 17.62
C ASP A 301 0.14 -23.76 18.86
N CYS A 302 1.43 -23.48 18.99
CA CYS A 302 2.22 -23.77 20.18
C CYS A 302 2.09 -22.67 21.26
N GLY A 303 1.30 -21.60 21.02
CA GLY A 303 0.96 -20.61 22.00
C GLY A 303 1.90 -19.42 22.13
N VAL A 304 2.67 -19.12 21.11
CA VAL A 304 3.48 -17.89 21.09
C VAL A 304 2.59 -16.68 20.82
N SER A 305 2.33 -15.89 21.86
CA SER A 305 1.36 -14.79 21.84
C SER A 305 1.66 -13.64 20.88
N LYS A 306 2.87 -13.53 20.33
CA LYS A 306 3.26 -12.46 19.42
C LYS A 306 4.03 -12.97 18.19
N ALA A 307 3.72 -14.17 17.73
CA ALA A 307 4.40 -14.79 16.58
C ALA A 307 4.40 -13.89 15.32
N GLY A 308 3.29 -13.21 15.04
CA GLY A 308 3.17 -12.27 13.91
C GLY A 308 4.08 -11.03 13.96
N THR A 309 4.69 -10.74 15.10
CA THR A 309 5.64 -9.63 15.24
C THR A 309 6.89 -9.88 14.42
N ILE A 310 7.36 -11.14 14.33
CA ILE A 310 8.56 -11.49 13.55
C ILE A 310 8.32 -11.14 12.07
N ARG A 311 7.21 -11.57 11.49
CA ARG A 311 6.87 -11.27 10.08
C ARG A 311 6.74 -9.78 9.84
N ARG A 312 6.08 -9.04 10.75
CA ARG A 312 5.97 -7.57 10.65
C ARG A 312 7.33 -6.89 10.68
N ASN A 313 8.20 -7.30 11.60
CA ASN A 313 9.57 -6.76 11.68
C ASN A 313 10.39 -7.11 10.43
N VAL A 314 10.24 -8.31 9.88
CA VAL A 314 10.90 -8.71 8.61
C VAL A 314 10.43 -7.79 7.48
N ASN A 315 9.13 -7.56 7.31
CA ASN A 315 8.59 -6.66 6.29
C ASN A 315 9.14 -5.22 6.45
N GLU A 316 9.23 -4.75 7.69
CA GLU A 316 9.74 -3.40 7.99
C GLU A 316 11.24 -3.27 7.70
N ILE A 317 12.04 -4.24 8.12
CA ILE A 317 13.49 -4.29 7.86
C ILE A 317 13.75 -4.36 6.34
N LEU A 318 13.06 -5.26 5.64
CA LEU A 318 13.21 -5.39 4.20
C LEU A 318 12.87 -4.11 3.46
N ARG A 319 11.84 -3.39 3.91
CA ARG A 319 11.43 -2.12 3.32
C ARG A 319 12.40 -0.98 3.65
N ASN A 320 12.84 -0.86 4.91
CA ASN A 320 13.54 0.32 5.38
C ASN A 320 15.06 0.23 5.24
N VAL A 321 15.61 -0.98 5.31
CA VAL A 321 17.07 -1.22 5.30
C VAL A 321 17.54 -1.71 3.94
N PHE A 322 16.91 -2.78 3.43
CA PHE A 322 17.40 -3.48 2.23
C PHE A 322 16.79 -2.98 0.91
N SER A 323 15.84 -2.05 0.97
CA SER A 323 15.23 -1.43 -0.21
C SER A 323 15.81 -0.04 -0.54
N LYS A 324 16.73 0.46 0.26
CA LYS A 324 17.41 1.73 -0.02
C LYS A 324 18.60 1.47 -0.93
N ARG A 325 18.58 2.05 -2.09
CA ARG A 325 19.75 2.37 -2.92
C ARG A 325 20.07 3.83 -2.78
#